data_86fc0db1a4f3f07058e95e96c3714904
#
_entry.id   86fc0db1a4f3f07058e95e96c3714904
#
_cell.length_a   1.000
_cell.length_b   1.000
_cell.length_c   1.000
_cell.angle_alpha   90.00
_cell.angle_beta   90.00
_cell.angle_gamma   90.00
#
_symmetry.space_group_name_H-M   'P 1'
#
loop_
_entity.id
_entity.type
_entity.pdbx_description
1 polymer ?
#
loop_
_entity_poly.entity_id
_entity_poly.type
_entity_poly.pdbx_seq_one_letter_code
_entity_poly.pdbx_strand_id
1 'polypeptide(L)'
;RLDAGAATHDVVHARARAVDELLIDAWQRWLADGAERIALVAVGGYGRGELQPHSDVDLLLLLAEGAEDRHRGALEGFVTLLWDIGLDIGHAVRTVDECVAAARDDVTTATNLMEARRLAGAADLFEDMRAATGPDRCWPPETFFRAKLDEQQARHRKFDNTAYRLE
;
A
#
# COMPACT_ATOMS: atom_id res chain seq x y z
N ARG A 1 -0.59 2.61 28.62
CA ARG A 1 -1.61 1.78 29.27
C ARG A 1 -2.56 1.32 28.19
N LEU A 2 -2.39 0.10 27.73
CA LEU A 2 -3.44 -0.63 27.02
C LEU A 2 -4.49 -0.93 28.08
N ASP A 3 -5.57 -0.16 28.08
CA ASP A 3 -6.71 -0.49 28.93
C ASP A 3 -7.28 -1.82 28.46
N ALA A 4 -7.35 -2.75 29.38
CA ALA A 4 -7.91 -4.08 29.20
C ALA A 4 -9.37 -3.97 28.74
N GLY A 5 -9.64 -4.06 27.43
CA GLY A 5 -11.00 -4.06 26.91
C GLY A 5 -11.14 -3.85 25.40
N ALA A 6 -10.24 -3.13 24.74
CA ALA A 6 -10.26 -3.04 23.28
C ALA A 6 -9.56 -4.28 22.72
N ALA A 7 -10.25 -5.08 21.90
CA ALA A 7 -9.62 -6.19 21.20
C ALA A 7 -8.46 -5.63 20.37
N THR A 8 -7.35 -6.34 20.28
CA THR A 8 -6.16 -5.94 19.50
C THR A 8 -6.55 -5.49 18.09
N HIS A 9 -7.54 -6.12 17.49
CA HIS A 9 -8.16 -5.79 16.23
C HIS A 9 -8.68 -4.33 16.18
N ASP A 10 -9.38 -3.86 17.22
CA ASP A 10 -9.94 -2.49 17.24
C ASP A 10 -8.85 -1.42 17.28
N VAL A 11 -7.74 -1.70 17.96
CA VAL A 11 -6.58 -0.79 18.04
C VAL A 11 -5.90 -0.63 16.69
N VAL A 12 -5.69 -1.74 15.96
CA VAL A 12 -5.03 -1.72 14.63
C VAL A 12 -5.85 -0.94 13.61
N HIS A 13 -7.18 -1.14 13.62
CA HIS A 13 -8.08 -0.41 12.73
C HIS A 13 -8.26 1.06 13.13
N ALA A 14 -8.28 1.38 14.42
CA ALA A 14 -8.35 2.76 14.89
C ALA A 14 -7.08 3.53 14.49
N ARG A 15 -5.90 2.90 14.58
CA ARG A 15 -4.64 3.48 14.14
C ARG A 15 -4.63 3.71 12.63
N ALA A 16 -5.08 2.74 11.83
CA ALA A 16 -5.18 2.90 10.38
C ALA A 16 -6.07 4.08 10.00
N ARG A 17 -7.24 4.23 10.63
CA ARG A 17 -8.13 5.37 10.39
C ARG A 17 -7.50 6.73 10.74
N ALA A 18 -6.80 6.82 11.87
CA ALA A 18 -6.12 8.06 12.26
C ALA A 18 -5.03 8.45 11.26
N VAL A 19 -4.30 7.47 10.73
CA VAL A 19 -3.30 7.70 9.68
C VAL A 19 -3.97 8.06 8.35
N ASP A 20 -5.10 7.45 8.00
CA ASP A 20 -5.89 7.82 6.81
C ASP A 20 -6.27 9.30 6.82
N GLU A 21 -6.82 9.79 7.94
CA GLU A 21 -7.22 11.19 8.09
C GLU A 21 -6.03 12.15 7.90
N LEU A 22 -4.89 11.82 8.51
CA LEU A 22 -3.66 12.60 8.39
C LEU A 22 -3.14 12.62 6.95
N LEU A 23 -3.10 11.48 6.27
CA LEU A 23 -2.64 11.36 4.89
C LEU A 23 -3.56 12.10 3.92
N ILE A 24 -4.87 12.02 4.10
CA ILE A 24 -5.86 12.73 3.28
C ILE A 24 -5.72 14.25 3.46
N ASP A 25 -5.53 14.73 4.70
CA ASP A 25 -5.32 16.16 4.98
C ASP A 25 -4.00 16.66 4.36
N ALA A 26 -2.92 15.91 4.51
CA ALA A 26 -1.64 16.22 3.88
C ALA A 26 -1.76 16.25 2.34
N TRP A 27 -2.45 15.26 1.76
CA TRP A 27 -2.71 15.18 0.33
C TRP A 27 -3.43 16.42 -0.21
N GLN A 28 -4.50 16.84 0.45
CA GLN A 28 -5.28 18.02 0.06
C GLN A 28 -4.45 19.30 0.04
N ARG A 29 -3.47 19.42 0.93
CA ARG A 29 -2.59 20.59 1.02
C ARG A 29 -1.48 20.61 -0.04
N TRP A 30 -0.99 19.44 -0.46
CA TRP A 30 0.19 19.32 -1.31
C TRP A 30 -0.10 18.95 -2.76
N LEU A 31 -1.17 18.22 -3.02
CA LEU A 31 -1.46 17.57 -4.30
C LEU A 31 -2.86 17.87 -4.86
N ALA A 32 -3.58 18.86 -4.31
CA ALA A 32 -4.93 19.20 -4.78
C ALA A 32 -4.97 19.48 -6.28
N ASP A 33 -3.96 20.16 -6.83
CA ASP A 33 -3.87 20.55 -8.25
C ASP A 33 -3.53 19.37 -9.19
N GLY A 34 -3.21 18.21 -8.66
CA GLY A 34 -2.89 16.99 -9.44
C GLY A 34 -3.87 15.84 -9.21
N ALA A 35 -4.91 16.07 -8.40
CA ALA A 35 -5.79 15.03 -7.89
C ALA A 35 -6.54 14.20 -8.95
N GLU A 36 -6.67 14.71 -10.17
CA GLU A 36 -7.30 14.02 -11.30
C GLU A 36 -6.38 13.07 -12.07
N ARG A 37 -5.06 13.18 -11.86
CA ARG A 37 -4.03 12.39 -12.56
C ARG A 37 -3.16 11.54 -11.65
N ILE A 38 -3.40 11.63 -10.35
CA ILE A 38 -2.65 10.90 -9.34
C ILE A 38 -3.63 10.32 -8.33
N ALA A 39 -3.37 9.12 -7.82
CA ALA A 39 -4.09 8.56 -6.70
C ALA A 39 -3.13 8.16 -5.56
N LEU A 40 -3.52 8.45 -4.33
CA LEU A 40 -2.88 7.95 -3.12
C LEU A 40 -3.57 6.66 -2.70
N VAL A 41 -2.80 5.60 -2.62
CA VAL A 41 -3.31 4.25 -2.41
C VAL A 41 -2.57 3.60 -1.22
N ALA A 42 -3.31 3.07 -0.26
CA ALA A 42 -2.81 2.19 0.78
C ALA A 42 -2.70 0.77 0.22
N VAL A 43 -1.59 0.08 0.49
CA VAL A 43 -1.35 -1.29 0.00
C VAL A 43 -0.94 -2.23 1.14
N GLY A 44 -0.91 -3.52 0.89
CA GLY A 44 -0.54 -4.53 1.88
C GLY A 44 -1.44 -4.52 3.12
N GLY A 45 -0.87 -4.72 4.31
CA GLY A 45 -1.61 -4.70 5.57
C GLY A 45 -2.34 -3.39 5.81
N TYR A 46 -1.72 -2.27 5.48
CA TYR A 46 -2.35 -0.96 5.57
C TYR A 46 -3.52 -0.81 4.58
N GLY A 47 -3.42 -1.42 3.39
CA GLY A 47 -4.53 -1.50 2.43
C GLY A 47 -5.77 -2.18 3.00
N ARG A 48 -5.60 -3.24 3.81
CA ARG A 48 -6.70 -3.92 4.54
C ARG A 48 -7.26 -3.10 5.71
N GLY A 49 -6.69 -1.93 6.00
CA GLY A 49 -7.04 -1.13 7.17
C GLY A 49 -6.43 -1.65 8.47
N GLU A 50 -5.38 -2.46 8.39
CA GLU A 50 -4.66 -3.04 9.52
C GLU A 50 -3.28 -2.37 9.63
N LEU A 51 -3.06 -1.64 10.72
CA LEU A 51 -1.77 -0.98 10.98
C LEU A 51 -1.27 -1.39 12.36
N GLN A 52 -0.39 -2.39 12.39
CA GLN A 52 0.23 -2.87 13.62
C GLN A 52 1.12 -1.77 14.24
N PRO A 53 1.35 -1.82 15.60
CA PRO A 53 2.24 -0.90 16.29
C PRO A 53 3.62 -0.93 15.74
N HIS A 54 4.34 -0.81 15.05
CA HIS A 54 5.68 -0.92 14.45
C HIS A 54 5.68 -1.36 12.98
N SER A 55 4.51 -1.40 12.33
CA SER A 55 4.45 -1.58 10.89
C SER A 55 4.59 -0.27 10.17
N ASP A 56 5.29 -0.32 9.04
CA ASP A 56 5.37 0.78 8.10
C ASP A 56 4.00 1.06 7.48
N VAL A 57 3.79 2.28 7.05
CA VAL A 57 2.62 2.69 6.27
C VAL A 57 2.95 2.51 4.80
N ASP A 58 2.48 1.43 4.19
CA ASP A 58 2.76 1.11 2.79
C ASP A 58 1.85 1.89 1.84
N LEU A 59 2.47 2.73 1.00
CA LEU A 59 1.78 3.63 0.07
C LEU A 59 2.18 3.38 -1.38
N LEU A 60 1.22 3.48 -2.27
CA LEU A 60 1.42 3.58 -3.71
C LEU A 60 0.93 4.94 -4.18
N LEU A 61 1.82 5.72 -4.78
CA LEU A 61 1.52 6.93 -5.53
C LEU A 61 1.29 6.50 -6.99
N LEU A 62 0.02 6.33 -7.34
CA LEU A 62 -0.39 5.85 -8.66
C LEU A 62 -0.53 7.02 -9.61
N LEU A 63 0.16 6.98 -10.74
CA LEU A 63 0.22 8.06 -11.72
C LEU A 63 -0.49 7.68 -13.01
N ALA A 64 -1.20 8.63 -13.60
CA ALA A 64 -1.58 8.54 -14.99
C ALA A 64 -0.33 8.67 -15.89
N GLU A 65 -0.38 8.05 -17.07
CA GLU A 65 0.70 8.11 -18.05
C GLU A 65 1.13 9.56 -18.33
N GLY A 66 2.44 9.82 -18.29
CA GLY A 66 3.02 11.14 -18.51
C GLY A 66 2.76 12.18 -17.41
N ALA A 67 2.24 11.79 -16.24
CA ALA A 67 2.00 12.70 -15.13
C ALA A 67 3.25 12.93 -14.25
N GLU A 68 4.25 12.04 -14.32
CA GLU A 68 5.41 12.06 -13.44
C GLU A 68 6.18 13.38 -13.46
N ASP A 69 6.61 13.83 -14.63
CA ASP A 69 7.45 15.03 -14.73
C ASP A 69 6.77 16.30 -14.22
N ARG A 70 5.46 16.40 -14.45
CA ARG A 70 4.67 17.55 -14.00
C ARG A 70 4.51 17.60 -12.49
N HIS A 71 4.42 16.44 -11.83
CA HIS A 71 4.07 16.35 -10.41
C HIS A 71 5.24 15.90 -9.53
N ARG A 72 6.42 15.64 -10.10
CA ARG A 72 7.60 15.15 -9.38
C ARG A 72 7.89 15.94 -8.11
N GLY A 73 8.03 17.27 -8.22
CA GLY A 73 8.35 18.10 -7.06
C GLY A 73 7.29 18.09 -5.97
N ALA A 74 5.99 18.01 -6.34
CA ALA A 74 4.90 17.90 -5.38
C ALA A 74 4.89 16.53 -4.70
N LEU A 75 5.16 15.46 -5.44
CA LEU A 75 5.26 14.09 -4.90
C LEU A 75 6.45 13.95 -3.94
N GLU A 76 7.62 14.45 -4.32
CA GLU A 76 8.82 14.46 -3.46
C GLU A 76 8.58 15.26 -2.19
N GLY A 77 7.95 16.44 -2.29
CA GLY A 77 7.59 17.26 -1.14
C GLY A 77 6.58 16.58 -0.24
N PHE A 78 5.59 15.89 -0.79
CA PHE A 78 4.62 15.12 -0.03
C PHE A 78 5.28 13.97 0.76
N VAL A 79 6.12 13.18 0.11
CA VAL A 79 6.87 12.08 0.76
C VAL A 79 7.80 12.62 1.87
N THR A 80 8.51 13.72 1.59
CA THR A 80 9.38 14.37 2.57
C THR A 80 8.59 14.84 3.79
N LEU A 81 7.43 15.45 3.58
CA LEU A 81 6.54 15.87 4.67
C LEU A 81 6.16 14.68 5.56
N LEU A 82 5.83 13.53 4.98
CA LEU A 82 5.44 12.34 5.74
C LEU A 82 6.59 11.83 6.63
N TRP A 83 7.83 11.87 6.14
CA TRP A 83 9.01 11.54 6.95
C TRP A 83 9.27 12.59 8.04
N ASP A 84 9.13 13.87 7.73
CA ASP A 84 9.39 14.96 8.68
C ASP A 84 8.42 14.95 9.87
N ILE A 85 7.19 14.50 9.67
CA ILE A 85 6.21 14.32 10.75
C ILE A 85 6.38 13.00 11.51
N GLY A 86 7.40 12.20 11.15
CA GLY A 86 7.77 10.96 11.85
C GLY A 86 6.96 9.74 11.48
N LEU A 87 6.31 9.73 10.29
CA LEU A 87 5.71 8.51 9.77
C LEU A 87 6.78 7.62 9.14
N ASP A 88 6.80 6.37 9.57
CA ASP A 88 7.58 5.32 8.91
C ASP A 88 6.77 4.80 7.71
N ILE A 89 7.20 5.21 6.51
CA ILE A 89 6.48 4.89 5.27
C ILE A 89 7.34 4.08 4.32
N GLY A 90 6.76 3.00 3.78
CA GLY A 90 7.17 2.38 2.54
C GLY A 90 6.39 3.02 1.38
N HIS A 91 7.05 3.42 0.29
CA HIS A 91 6.31 3.98 -0.83
C HIS A 91 6.85 3.51 -2.17
N ALA A 92 5.96 3.46 -3.15
CA ALA A 92 6.27 3.26 -4.56
C ALA A 92 5.54 4.31 -5.39
N VAL A 93 6.15 4.75 -6.48
CA VAL A 93 5.54 5.63 -7.49
C VAL A 93 5.46 4.83 -8.78
N ARG A 94 4.25 4.62 -9.31
CA ARG A 94 4.04 3.75 -10.49
C ARG A 94 2.86 4.21 -11.32
N THR A 95 2.95 3.96 -12.63
CA THR A 95 1.78 3.95 -13.53
C THR A 95 1.02 2.63 -13.42
N VAL A 96 -0.14 2.54 -14.06
CA VAL A 96 -0.92 1.29 -14.12
C VAL A 96 -0.12 0.17 -14.77
N ASP A 97 0.58 0.46 -15.88
CA ASP A 97 1.39 -0.53 -16.61
C ASP A 97 2.57 -1.02 -15.77
N GLU A 98 3.21 -0.15 -15.01
CA GLU A 98 4.27 -0.52 -14.06
C GLU A 98 3.75 -1.35 -12.90
N CYS A 99 2.52 -1.11 -12.43
CA CYS A 99 1.86 -1.96 -11.44
C CYS A 99 1.62 -3.37 -12.00
N VAL A 100 1.16 -3.48 -13.25
CA VAL A 100 0.95 -4.78 -13.93
C VAL A 100 2.28 -5.52 -14.10
N ALA A 101 3.34 -4.84 -14.56
CA ALA A 101 4.65 -5.44 -14.70
C ALA A 101 5.18 -5.97 -13.36
N ALA A 102 5.14 -5.14 -12.31
CA ALA A 102 5.59 -5.52 -10.97
C ALA A 102 4.76 -6.66 -10.37
N ALA A 103 3.44 -6.67 -10.58
CA ALA A 103 2.57 -7.74 -10.11
C ALA A 103 2.84 -9.08 -10.82
N ARG A 104 3.27 -9.07 -12.08
CA ARG A 104 3.66 -10.28 -12.82
C ARG A 104 4.99 -10.85 -12.37
N ASP A 105 5.91 -9.97 -11.97
CA ASP A 105 7.25 -10.37 -11.55
C ASP A 105 7.29 -10.90 -10.10
N ASP A 106 6.41 -10.39 -9.24
CA ASP A 106 6.44 -10.71 -7.80
C ASP A 106 5.05 -10.93 -7.22
N VAL A 107 4.84 -12.13 -6.66
CA VAL A 107 3.57 -12.54 -6.04
C VAL A 107 3.22 -11.71 -4.80
N THR A 108 4.20 -11.20 -4.08
CA THR A 108 3.99 -10.32 -2.92
C THR A 108 3.41 -8.98 -3.38
N THR A 109 3.98 -8.40 -4.43
CA THR A 109 3.45 -7.18 -5.06
C THR A 109 2.04 -7.40 -5.59
N ALA A 110 1.77 -8.52 -6.28
CA ALA A 110 0.42 -8.87 -6.73
C ALA A 110 -0.58 -8.90 -5.58
N THR A 111 -0.22 -9.56 -4.47
CA THR A 111 -1.07 -9.62 -3.26
C THR A 111 -1.32 -8.22 -2.66
N ASN A 112 -0.27 -7.42 -2.53
CA ASN A 112 -0.39 -6.06 -1.97
C ASN A 112 -1.31 -5.17 -2.80
N LEU A 113 -1.28 -5.32 -4.13
CA LEU A 113 -2.18 -4.60 -5.04
C LEU A 113 -3.63 -5.11 -4.99
N MET A 114 -3.84 -6.41 -4.75
CA MET A 114 -5.19 -6.97 -4.52
C MET A 114 -5.84 -6.43 -3.24
N GLU A 115 -5.04 -6.12 -2.23
CA GLU A 115 -5.45 -5.56 -0.94
C GLU A 115 -5.50 -4.03 -0.95
N ALA A 116 -5.24 -3.41 -2.11
CA ALA A 116 -5.14 -1.96 -2.24
C ALA A 116 -6.45 -1.23 -1.94
N ARG A 117 -6.33 -0.08 -1.30
CA ARG A 117 -7.44 0.82 -0.94
C ARG A 117 -7.07 2.26 -1.26
N ARG A 118 -7.90 2.93 -2.08
CA ARG A 118 -7.71 4.34 -2.41
C ARG A 118 -7.99 5.23 -1.19
N LEU A 119 -7.06 6.12 -0.88
CA LEU A 119 -7.20 7.14 0.16
C LEU A 119 -7.66 8.48 -0.43
N ALA A 120 -7.05 8.92 -1.53
CA ALA A 120 -7.33 10.19 -2.17
C ALA A 120 -7.00 10.18 -3.66
N GLY A 121 -7.37 11.23 -4.40
CA GLY A 121 -7.02 11.44 -5.80
C GLY A 121 -7.91 10.69 -6.78
N ALA A 122 -7.41 10.40 -7.98
CA ALA A 122 -8.14 9.89 -9.13
C ALA A 122 -8.77 8.51 -8.90
N ALA A 123 -10.09 8.46 -8.82
CA ALA A 123 -10.84 7.21 -8.61
C ALA A 123 -10.76 6.30 -9.83
N ASP A 124 -10.93 6.84 -11.02
CA ASP A 124 -10.92 6.07 -12.27
C ASP A 124 -9.56 5.38 -12.48
N LEU A 125 -8.47 6.10 -12.22
CA LEU A 125 -7.11 5.58 -12.30
C LEU A 125 -6.89 4.39 -11.33
N PHE A 126 -7.45 4.47 -10.13
CA PHE A 126 -7.39 3.37 -9.17
C PHE A 126 -8.20 2.16 -9.62
N GLU A 127 -9.39 2.36 -10.18
CA GLU A 127 -10.21 1.27 -10.71
C GLU A 127 -9.55 0.61 -11.94
N ASP A 128 -8.91 1.40 -12.81
CA ASP A 128 -8.12 0.86 -13.93
C ASP A 128 -6.98 -0.02 -13.43
N MET A 129 -6.24 0.41 -12.43
CA MET A 129 -5.18 -0.40 -11.80
C MET A 129 -5.75 -1.69 -11.21
N ARG A 130 -6.86 -1.63 -10.46
CA ARG A 130 -7.51 -2.82 -9.89
C ARG A 130 -7.97 -3.81 -10.96
N ALA A 131 -8.56 -3.30 -12.04
CA ALA A 131 -9.01 -4.14 -13.17
C ALA A 131 -7.82 -4.81 -13.88
N ALA A 132 -6.70 -4.09 -14.02
CA ALA A 132 -5.51 -4.59 -14.72
C ALA A 132 -4.68 -5.58 -13.87
N THR A 133 -4.69 -5.43 -12.54
CA THR A 133 -3.92 -6.27 -11.61
C THR A 133 -4.75 -7.33 -10.88
N GLY A 134 -5.99 -7.55 -11.32
CA GLY A 134 -6.88 -8.56 -10.73
C GLY A 134 -6.27 -9.98 -10.76
N PRO A 135 -6.75 -10.89 -9.88
CA PRO A 135 -6.14 -12.20 -9.67
C PRO A 135 -5.98 -13.02 -10.95
N ASP A 136 -6.96 -12.95 -11.86
CA ASP A 136 -6.93 -13.72 -13.12
C ASP A 136 -6.11 -13.02 -14.24
N ARG A 137 -5.58 -11.84 -13.98
CA ARG A 137 -4.86 -11.03 -14.99
C ARG A 137 -3.35 -11.17 -14.92
N CYS A 138 -2.81 -11.25 -13.71
CA CYS A 138 -1.36 -11.28 -13.50
C CYS A 138 -0.83 -12.69 -13.29
N TRP A 139 -1.62 -13.55 -12.63
CA TRP A 139 -1.19 -14.91 -12.28
C TRP A 139 -2.29 -15.93 -12.55
N PRO A 140 -2.00 -17.04 -13.26
CA PRO A 140 -2.89 -18.20 -13.26
C PRO A 140 -3.09 -18.73 -11.84
N PRO A 141 -4.31 -19.14 -11.43
CA PRO A 141 -4.60 -19.54 -10.04
C PRO A 141 -3.64 -20.58 -9.45
N GLU A 142 -3.26 -21.58 -10.25
CA GLU A 142 -2.36 -22.65 -9.80
C GLU A 142 -0.92 -22.15 -9.54
N THR A 143 -0.42 -21.27 -10.42
CA THR A 143 0.91 -20.65 -10.28
C THR A 143 0.94 -19.66 -9.12
N PHE A 144 -0.13 -18.90 -8.94
CA PHE A 144 -0.27 -18.00 -7.79
C PHE A 144 -0.22 -18.77 -6.47
N PHE A 145 -1.01 -19.83 -6.35
CA PHE A 145 -1.04 -20.65 -5.14
C PHE A 145 0.33 -21.26 -4.82
N ARG A 146 1.03 -21.79 -5.83
CA ARG A 146 2.38 -22.36 -5.67
C ARG A 146 3.37 -21.28 -5.22
N ALA A 147 3.39 -20.12 -5.87
CA ALA A 147 4.27 -19.01 -5.50
C ALA A 147 4.02 -18.51 -4.07
N LYS A 148 2.75 -18.47 -3.63
CA LYS A 148 2.39 -18.11 -2.25
C LYS A 148 2.83 -19.15 -1.22
N LEU A 149 2.76 -20.43 -1.56
CA LEU A 149 3.29 -21.48 -0.69
C LEU A 149 4.81 -21.37 -0.55
N ASP A 150 5.52 -21.13 -1.65
CA ASP A 150 6.97 -20.97 -1.65
C ASP A 150 7.41 -19.74 -0.83
N GLU A 151 6.69 -18.60 -0.97
CA GLU A 151 6.90 -17.40 -0.18
C GLU A 151 6.69 -17.68 1.32
N GLN A 152 5.60 -18.35 1.68
CA GLN A 152 5.29 -18.70 3.07
C GLN A 152 6.35 -19.64 3.66
N GLN A 153 6.79 -20.64 2.90
CA GLN A 153 7.85 -21.55 3.34
C GLN A 153 9.20 -20.84 3.49
N ALA A 154 9.52 -19.90 2.60
CA ALA A 154 10.73 -19.08 2.70
C ALA A 154 10.70 -18.20 3.95
N ARG A 155 9.53 -17.62 4.26
CA ARG A 155 9.31 -16.83 5.49
C ARG A 155 9.47 -17.69 6.73
N HIS A 156 8.87 -18.87 6.78
CA HIS A 156 9.01 -19.81 7.91
C HIS A 156 10.46 -20.24 8.12
N ARG A 157 11.20 -20.52 7.05
CA ARG A 157 12.65 -20.84 7.14
C ARG A 157 13.48 -19.68 7.69
N LYS A 158 13.15 -18.44 7.31
CA LYS A 158 13.84 -17.23 7.79
C LYS A 158 13.62 -16.99 9.30
N PHE A 159 12.52 -17.46 9.85
CA PHE A 159 12.14 -17.28 11.25
C PHE A 159 12.17 -18.58 12.07
N ASP A 160 13.06 -19.53 11.72
CA ASP A 160 13.27 -20.79 12.44
C ASP A 160 11.99 -21.59 12.71
N ASN A 161 11.04 -21.59 11.77
CA ASN A 161 9.71 -22.21 11.90
C ASN A 161 8.88 -21.72 13.08
N THR A 162 9.19 -20.59 13.70
CA THR A 162 8.34 -19.98 14.69
C THR A 162 7.22 -19.18 14.02
N ALA A 163 5.97 -19.45 14.41
CA ALA A 163 4.80 -18.72 13.91
C ALA A 163 4.77 -17.26 14.44
N TYR A 164 5.57 -16.98 15.45
CA TYR A 164 5.63 -15.69 16.12
C TYR A 164 7.09 -15.34 16.46
N ARG A 165 7.56 -14.21 15.96
CA ARG A 165 8.67 -13.50 16.56
C ARG A 165 8.05 -12.38 17.40
N LEU A 166 8.07 -12.56 18.71
CA LEU A 166 7.84 -11.48 19.66
C LEU A 166 9.15 -10.71 19.74
N GLU A 167 9.29 -9.60 19.03
CA GLU A 167 10.19 -8.51 19.34
C GLU A 167 9.39 -7.23 19.49
#